data_66078ee5ed927a7fd4dcc0471c28b179
#
_entry.id   66078ee5ed927a7fd4dcc0471c28b179
#
_cell.length_a   1.000
_cell.length_b   1.000
_cell.length_c   1.000
_cell.angle_alpha   90.00
_cell.angle_beta   90.00
_cell.angle_gamma   90.00
#
_symmetry.space_group_name_H-M   'P 1'
#
loop_
_entity.id
_entity.type
_entity.pdbx_description
1 polymer ?
#
loop_
_entity_poly.entity_id
_entity_poly.type
_entity_poly.pdbx_seq_one_letter_code
_entity_poly.pdbx_strand_id
1 'polypeptide(L)'
;GSFYRNACLGCINLLLTYRSGCAARCAYCGLSGDKAQKKSTCKSFIRVTWPAFALDAIIEGMARRQSRVKRICISMLTNSRAPRDTEDICRRLRTAVDIPVSLLISPTILNSENLKRFRDAGADKIGVAIDLATPELFDHYRGSGVGGPHTWKRYWDCLGESLEVFGRDMAGAHFMVGMGE
;
A
#
# COMPACT_ATOMS: atom_id res chain seq x y z
N GLY A 1 -3.88 -12.41 10.40
CA GLY A 1 -3.50 -13.39 11.39
C GLY A 1 -2.63 -14.48 10.79
N SER A 2 -1.68 -14.97 11.57
CA SER A 2 -0.83 -16.08 11.16
C SER A 2 -1.63 -17.39 11.23
N PHE A 3 -1.62 -18.18 10.18
CA PHE A 3 -2.19 -19.52 10.17
C PHE A 3 -1.29 -20.56 10.87
N TYR A 4 -0.08 -20.18 11.22
CA TYR A 4 0.89 -21.05 11.87
C TYR A 4 1.16 -20.59 13.29
N ARG A 5 1.09 -21.51 14.26
CA ARG A 5 1.28 -21.24 15.70
C ARG A 5 2.60 -20.54 16.05
N ASN A 6 3.65 -20.73 15.25
CA ASN A 6 5.00 -20.21 15.48
C ASN A 6 5.49 -19.28 14.36
N ALA A 7 4.58 -18.72 13.54
CA ALA A 7 5.00 -17.79 12.50
C ALA A 7 5.55 -16.51 13.13
N CYS A 8 6.82 -16.28 12.98
CA CYS A 8 7.46 -15.02 13.33
C CYS A 8 7.19 -14.03 12.19
N LEU A 9 6.14 -13.22 12.34
CA LEU A 9 5.86 -12.14 11.40
C LEU A 9 6.84 -11.00 11.68
N GLY A 10 8.00 -11.05 11.05
CA GLY A 10 9.00 -9.99 11.15
C GLY A 10 8.61 -8.69 10.42
N CYS A 11 7.50 -8.67 9.67
CA CYS A 11 7.01 -7.50 8.95
C CYS A 11 5.77 -6.92 9.63
N ILE A 12 5.79 -5.62 9.93
CA ILE A 12 4.63 -4.86 10.40
C ILE A 12 4.03 -4.13 9.20
N ASN A 13 2.75 -4.38 8.94
CA ASN A 13 2.01 -3.70 7.90
C ASN A 13 1.19 -2.56 8.50
N LEU A 14 1.47 -1.34 8.04
CA LEU A 14 0.72 -0.14 8.34
C LEU A 14 -0.14 0.22 7.13
N LEU A 15 -1.40 0.54 7.36
CA LEU A 15 -2.31 0.99 6.33
C LEU A 15 -2.73 2.42 6.63
N LEU A 16 -2.55 3.32 5.67
CA LEU A 16 -3.09 4.68 5.78
C LEU A 16 -4.61 4.60 5.92
N THR A 17 -5.18 5.49 6.72
CA THR A 17 -6.63 5.57 6.89
C THR A 17 -7.12 7.01 6.86
N TYR A 18 -8.26 7.24 6.22
CA TYR A 18 -8.87 8.55 6.05
C TYR A 18 -10.37 8.47 6.29
N ARG A 19 -10.94 9.51 6.91
CA ARG A 19 -12.40 9.61 7.08
C ARG A 19 -13.14 9.63 5.75
N SER A 20 -12.53 10.20 4.71
CA SER A 20 -13.06 10.21 3.33
C SER A 20 -12.94 8.85 2.63
N GLY A 21 -12.23 7.89 3.22
CA GLY A 21 -11.98 6.58 2.62
C GLY A 21 -10.99 6.63 1.46
N CYS A 22 -11.04 5.60 0.63
CA CYS A 22 -10.27 5.45 -0.60
C CYS A 22 -11.10 5.92 -1.79
N ALA A 23 -10.54 6.75 -2.67
CA ALA A 23 -11.22 7.20 -3.90
C ALA A 23 -11.28 6.10 -4.98
N ALA A 24 -10.56 4.99 -4.79
CA ALA A 24 -10.64 3.83 -5.68
C ALA A 24 -11.93 3.03 -5.46
N ARG A 25 -12.30 2.26 -6.50
CA ARG A 25 -13.51 1.42 -6.52
C ARG A 25 -13.18 -0.05 -6.80
N CYS A 26 -12.00 -0.52 -6.36
CA CYS A 26 -11.61 -1.91 -6.61
C CYS A 26 -12.65 -2.89 -6.07
N ALA A 27 -13.18 -3.76 -6.93
CA ALA A 27 -14.31 -4.65 -6.62
C ALA A 27 -14.02 -5.66 -5.51
N TYR A 28 -12.74 -5.98 -5.29
CA TYR A 28 -12.27 -6.92 -4.27
C TYR A 28 -11.91 -6.25 -2.93
N CYS A 29 -11.92 -4.90 -2.86
CA CYS A 29 -11.40 -4.16 -1.72
C CYS A 29 -12.51 -3.54 -0.87
N GLY A 30 -12.55 -3.90 0.43
CA GLY A 30 -13.50 -3.34 1.38
C GLY A 30 -13.21 -1.90 1.84
N LEU A 31 -12.14 -1.26 1.33
CA LEU A 31 -11.73 0.10 1.70
C LEU A 31 -12.25 1.18 0.74
N SER A 32 -12.98 0.78 -0.31
CA SER A 32 -13.60 1.73 -1.24
C SER A 32 -14.49 2.75 -0.52
N GLY A 33 -14.35 4.02 -0.90
CA GLY A 33 -15.17 5.11 -0.37
C GLY A 33 -16.62 5.08 -0.84
N ASP A 34 -16.97 4.23 -1.80
CA ASP A 34 -18.32 4.14 -2.34
C ASP A 34 -19.27 3.46 -1.34
N LYS A 35 -20.30 4.21 -0.89
CA LYS A 35 -21.31 3.71 0.05
C LYS A 35 -22.13 2.54 -0.53
N ALA A 36 -22.25 2.44 -1.86
CA ALA A 36 -22.95 1.34 -2.52
C ALA A 36 -22.21 0.01 -2.38
N GLN A 37 -20.88 0.01 -2.38
CA GLN A 37 -20.07 -1.19 -2.13
C GLN A 37 -20.04 -1.60 -0.65
N LYS A 38 -20.30 -0.69 0.30
CA LYS A 38 -20.37 -1.04 1.73
C LYS A 38 -21.44 -2.08 2.05
N LYS A 39 -22.48 -2.20 1.24
CA LYS A 39 -23.48 -3.29 1.37
C LYS A 39 -22.97 -4.65 0.88
N SER A 40 -21.88 -4.68 0.17
CA SER A 40 -21.25 -5.88 -0.39
C SER A 40 -20.05 -6.38 0.45
N THR A 41 -19.89 -5.93 1.68
CA THR A 41 -18.73 -6.23 2.55
C THR A 41 -18.50 -7.72 2.80
N CYS A 42 -19.52 -8.55 2.63
CA CYS A 42 -19.37 -10.01 2.72
C CYS A 42 -18.58 -10.64 1.55
N LYS A 43 -18.30 -9.90 0.48
CA LYS A 43 -17.55 -10.36 -0.72
C LYS A 43 -16.19 -9.68 -0.87
N SER A 44 -15.79 -8.74 0.00
CA SER A 44 -14.50 -8.07 -0.11
C SER A 44 -13.36 -8.92 0.43
N PHE A 45 -12.20 -8.81 -0.21
CA PHE A 45 -10.98 -9.56 0.13
C PHE A 45 -10.47 -9.24 1.53
N ILE A 46 -10.63 -7.99 1.98
CA ILE A 46 -10.21 -7.52 3.30
C ILE A 46 -11.44 -7.54 4.22
N ARG A 47 -11.59 -8.64 4.95
CA ARG A 47 -12.67 -8.82 5.95
C ARG A 47 -12.23 -8.55 7.38
N VAL A 48 -11.02 -8.02 7.57
CA VAL A 48 -10.45 -7.78 8.90
C VAL A 48 -10.62 -6.31 9.26
N THR A 49 -11.11 -6.07 10.45
CA THR A 49 -11.05 -4.74 11.05
C THR A 49 -9.60 -4.47 11.47
N TRP A 50 -8.98 -3.50 10.86
CA TRP A 50 -7.66 -3.03 11.25
C TRP A 50 -7.82 -1.98 12.33
N PRO A 51 -7.23 -2.18 13.53
CA PRO A 51 -7.32 -1.19 14.59
C PRO A 51 -6.54 0.07 14.18
N ALA A 52 -7.14 1.23 14.41
CA ALA A 52 -6.49 2.53 14.16
C ALA A 52 -5.74 2.96 15.43
N PHE A 53 -4.48 3.33 15.27
CA PHE A 53 -3.63 3.85 16.33
C PHE A 53 -3.03 5.19 15.92
N ALA A 54 -2.73 6.05 16.90
CA ALA A 54 -1.90 7.22 16.67
C ALA A 54 -0.49 6.78 16.24
N LEU A 55 0.09 7.49 15.27
CA LEU A 55 1.42 7.14 14.75
C LEU A 55 2.49 7.14 15.85
N ASP A 56 2.43 8.06 16.81
CA ASP A 56 3.38 8.13 17.91
C ASP A 56 3.35 6.86 18.78
N ALA A 57 2.15 6.34 19.08
CA ALA A 57 2.00 5.09 19.83
C ALA A 57 2.58 3.88 19.07
N ILE A 58 2.44 3.89 17.73
CA ILE A 58 3.04 2.86 16.87
C ILE A 58 4.57 2.96 16.94
N ILE A 59 5.12 4.15 16.76
CA ILE A 59 6.57 4.41 16.80
C ILE A 59 7.16 3.98 18.15
N GLU A 60 6.56 4.39 19.26
CA GLU A 60 7.00 3.98 20.60
C GLU A 60 6.95 2.45 20.79
N GLY A 61 5.88 1.81 20.32
CA GLY A 61 5.74 0.35 20.38
C GLY A 61 6.83 -0.37 19.60
N MET A 62 7.21 0.16 18.45
CA MET A 62 8.29 -0.37 17.60
C MET A 62 9.66 -0.12 18.23
N ALA A 63 9.94 1.06 18.76
CA ALA A 63 11.20 1.40 19.41
C ALA A 63 11.51 0.45 20.56
N ARG A 64 10.49 0.11 21.36
CA ARG A 64 10.64 -0.86 22.47
C ARG A 64 10.89 -2.31 22.04
N ARG A 65 10.66 -2.65 20.75
CA ARG A 65 10.71 -4.04 20.26
C ARG A 65 11.42 -4.19 18.92
N GLN A 66 12.38 -3.31 18.63
CA GLN A 66 13.06 -3.28 17.32
C GLN A 66 13.65 -4.64 16.91
N SER A 67 14.25 -5.39 17.85
CA SER A 67 14.86 -6.69 17.58
C SER A 67 13.88 -7.75 17.04
N ARG A 68 12.58 -7.55 17.20
CA ARG A 68 11.52 -8.46 16.72
C ARG A 68 10.94 -8.05 15.37
N VAL A 69 11.25 -6.84 14.90
CA VAL A 69 10.69 -6.29 13.64
C VAL A 69 11.79 -6.22 12.61
N LYS A 70 11.64 -6.96 11.53
CA LYS A 70 12.61 -7.01 10.43
C LYS A 70 12.33 -5.97 9.35
N ARG A 71 11.07 -5.54 9.21
CA ARG A 71 10.62 -4.60 8.19
C ARG A 71 9.31 -3.94 8.58
N ILE A 72 9.13 -2.71 8.15
CA ILE A 72 7.85 -1.99 8.19
C ILE A 72 7.38 -1.82 6.75
N CYS A 73 6.12 -2.15 6.46
CA CYS A 73 5.50 -1.88 5.17
C CYS A 73 4.38 -0.86 5.35
N ILE A 74 4.44 0.26 4.62
CA ILE A 74 3.40 1.29 4.59
C ILE A 74 2.58 1.12 3.31
N SER A 75 1.30 0.82 3.47
CA SER A 75 0.37 0.68 2.35
C SER A 75 -0.46 1.93 2.16
N MET A 76 -0.48 2.46 0.93
CA MET A 76 -1.23 3.65 0.56
C MET A 76 -2.67 3.32 0.21
N LEU A 77 -3.56 4.29 0.48
CA LEU A 77 -4.87 4.37 -0.15
C LEU A 77 -4.83 5.40 -1.29
N THR A 78 -5.76 5.30 -2.23
CA THR A 78 -5.98 6.33 -3.26
C THR A 78 -6.70 7.51 -2.62
N ASN A 79 -5.91 8.44 -2.10
CA ASN A 79 -6.37 9.66 -1.43
C ASN A 79 -5.37 10.78 -1.71
N SER A 80 -5.85 11.99 -1.98
CA SER A 80 -4.99 13.14 -2.35
C SER A 80 -3.93 13.47 -1.30
N ARG A 81 -4.17 13.15 -0.03
CA ARG A 81 -3.21 13.36 1.06
C ARG A 81 -2.16 12.28 1.18
N ALA A 82 -2.42 11.09 0.61
CA ALA A 82 -1.58 9.92 0.84
C ALA A 82 -0.10 10.10 0.43
N PRO A 83 0.26 10.80 -0.65
CA PRO A 83 1.66 11.03 -0.98
C PRO A 83 2.41 11.75 0.14
N ARG A 84 1.87 12.88 0.64
CA ARG A 84 2.47 13.66 1.71
C ARG A 84 2.51 12.89 3.04
N ASP A 85 1.41 12.24 3.40
CA ASP A 85 1.30 11.51 4.66
C ASP A 85 2.25 10.29 4.66
N THR A 86 2.42 9.60 3.52
CA THR A 86 3.40 8.50 3.38
C THR A 86 4.83 8.99 3.57
N GLU A 87 5.20 10.12 2.96
CA GLU A 87 6.51 10.74 3.12
C GLU A 87 6.78 11.09 4.59
N ASP A 88 5.82 11.76 5.26
CA ASP A 88 5.94 12.15 6.67
C ASP A 88 6.09 10.92 7.60
N ILE A 89 5.23 9.92 7.43
CA ILE A 89 5.28 8.68 8.21
C ILE A 89 6.61 7.96 8.02
N CYS A 90 7.08 7.86 6.78
CA CYS A 90 8.35 7.22 6.48
C CYS A 90 9.52 7.93 7.17
N ARG A 91 9.58 9.25 7.06
CA ARG A 91 10.62 10.08 7.70
C ARG A 91 10.59 9.92 9.22
N ARG A 92 9.43 10.00 9.85
CA ARG A 92 9.27 9.87 11.30
C ARG A 92 9.68 8.47 11.80
N LEU A 93 9.32 7.42 11.07
CA LEU A 93 9.74 6.06 11.38
C LEU A 93 11.26 5.91 11.29
N ARG A 94 11.87 6.38 10.20
CA ARG A 94 13.32 6.28 10.00
C ARG A 94 14.12 7.09 11.00
N THR A 95 13.57 8.19 11.51
CA THR A 95 14.21 8.97 12.58
C THR A 95 14.15 8.24 13.93
N ALA A 96 13.08 7.48 14.17
CA ALA A 96 12.81 6.89 15.48
C ALA A 96 13.34 5.46 15.65
N VAL A 97 13.45 4.69 14.54
CA VAL A 97 13.83 3.27 14.58
C VAL A 97 14.74 2.91 13.42
N ASP A 98 15.70 2.01 13.68
CA ASP A 98 16.57 1.46 12.63
C ASP A 98 15.98 0.17 12.04
N ILE A 99 14.81 0.31 11.41
CA ILE A 99 14.10 -0.80 10.77
C ILE A 99 13.86 -0.41 9.30
N PRO A 100 14.19 -1.28 8.33
CA PRO A 100 13.93 -1.03 6.92
C PRO A 100 12.45 -0.76 6.64
N VAL A 101 12.16 0.24 5.77
CA VAL A 101 10.79 0.64 5.43
C VAL A 101 10.52 0.40 3.96
N SER A 102 9.50 -0.40 3.66
CA SER A 102 8.97 -0.57 2.30
C SER A 102 7.62 0.12 2.13
N LEU A 103 7.35 0.54 0.92
CA LEU A 103 6.07 1.16 0.55
C LEU A 103 5.30 0.24 -0.41
N LEU A 104 3.98 0.15 -0.23
CA LEU A 104 3.06 -0.39 -1.23
C LEU A 104 2.20 0.78 -1.74
N ILE A 105 2.40 1.16 -3.00
CA ILE A 105 1.90 2.43 -3.52
C ILE A 105 0.71 2.29 -4.47
N SER A 106 -0.06 3.37 -4.57
CA SER A 106 -1.16 3.55 -5.53
C SER A 106 -0.78 4.60 -6.58
N PRO A 107 -0.32 4.19 -7.78
CA PRO A 107 0.23 5.07 -8.82
C PRO A 107 -0.69 6.21 -9.30
N THR A 108 -1.99 6.03 -9.24
CA THR A 108 -2.98 6.99 -9.75
C THR A 108 -2.82 8.42 -9.22
N ILE A 109 -2.32 8.54 -8.00
CA ILE A 109 -2.16 9.82 -7.28
C ILE A 109 -0.70 10.25 -7.15
N LEU A 110 0.22 9.58 -7.83
CA LEU A 110 1.66 9.81 -7.74
C LEU A 110 2.23 10.34 -9.05
N ASN A 111 3.35 11.02 -8.92
CA ASN A 111 4.26 11.38 -10.00
C ASN A 111 5.69 10.94 -9.64
N SER A 112 6.63 11.08 -10.58
CA SER A 112 8.03 10.69 -10.39
C SER A 112 8.72 11.44 -9.24
N GLU A 113 8.33 12.67 -8.96
CA GLU A 113 8.86 13.45 -7.84
C GLU A 113 8.46 12.85 -6.48
N ASN A 114 7.24 12.29 -6.37
CA ASN A 114 6.83 11.60 -5.15
C ASN A 114 7.73 10.36 -4.87
N LEU A 115 8.13 9.63 -5.90
CA LEU A 115 9.01 8.46 -5.74
C LEU A 115 10.38 8.85 -5.18
N LYS A 116 10.97 9.95 -5.69
CA LYS A 116 12.22 10.48 -5.16
C LYS A 116 12.09 10.90 -3.70
N ARG A 117 11.01 11.63 -3.37
CA ARG A 117 10.74 12.05 -1.98
C ARG A 117 10.56 10.85 -1.04
N PHE A 118 9.94 9.78 -1.48
CA PHE A 118 9.79 8.56 -0.67
C PHE A 118 11.14 7.94 -0.36
N ARG A 119 12.03 7.83 -1.37
CA ARG A 119 13.39 7.35 -1.16
C ARG A 119 14.17 8.26 -0.21
N ASP A 120 14.09 9.57 -0.41
CA ASP A 120 14.79 10.57 0.41
C ASP A 120 14.24 10.64 1.86
N ALA A 121 12.97 10.29 2.05
CA ALA A 121 12.35 10.09 3.37
C ALA A 121 12.81 8.79 4.05
N GLY A 122 13.58 7.94 3.37
CA GLY A 122 14.18 6.74 3.92
C GLY A 122 13.46 5.42 3.60
N ALA A 123 12.54 5.41 2.64
CA ALA A 123 12.03 4.15 2.10
C ALA A 123 13.15 3.43 1.33
N ASP A 124 13.36 2.15 1.62
CA ASP A 124 14.39 1.32 0.96
C ASP A 124 13.81 0.46 -0.17
N LYS A 125 12.53 0.10 -0.11
CA LYS A 125 11.84 -0.69 -1.12
C LYS A 125 10.48 -0.10 -1.47
N ILE A 126 10.07 -0.36 -2.72
CA ILE A 126 8.76 0.07 -3.21
C ILE A 126 8.07 -1.05 -3.99
N GLY A 127 6.80 -1.26 -3.71
CA GLY A 127 5.92 -2.17 -4.42
C GLY A 127 4.80 -1.41 -5.11
N VAL A 128 4.57 -1.69 -6.37
CA VAL A 128 3.43 -1.18 -7.13
C VAL A 128 2.30 -2.21 -7.06
N ALA A 129 1.17 -1.84 -6.49
CA ALA A 129 0.00 -2.71 -6.35
C ALA A 129 -0.74 -2.85 -7.69
N ILE A 130 -0.15 -3.57 -8.66
CA ILE A 130 -0.77 -3.87 -9.96
C ILE A 130 -1.99 -4.77 -9.76
N ASP A 131 -1.84 -5.78 -8.90
CA ASP A 131 -2.86 -6.71 -8.41
C ASP A 131 -3.41 -7.70 -9.45
N LEU A 132 -3.63 -7.32 -10.70
CA LEU A 132 -4.22 -8.15 -11.74
C LEU A 132 -3.19 -8.50 -12.83
N ALA A 133 -3.34 -9.67 -13.44
CA ALA A 133 -2.36 -10.21 -14.38
C ALA A 133 -2.50 -9.67 -15.81
N THR A 134 -3.68 -9.18 -16.19
CA THR A 134 -3.92 -8.64 -17.54
C THR A 134 -4.60 -7.28 -17.51
N PRO A 135 -4.49 -6.47 -18.59
CA PRO A 135 -5.17 -5.18 -18.69
C PRO A 135 -6.69 -5.30 -18.61
N GLU A 136 -7.28 -6.38 -19.16
CA GLU A 136 -8.73 -6.62 -19.17
C GLU A 136 -9.22 -6.88 -17.73
N LEU A 137 -8.55 -7.75 -16.98
CA LEU A 137 -8.86 -8.00 -15.58
C LEU A 137 -8.64 -6.75 -14.73
N PHE A 138 -7.57 -6.01 -14.98
CA PHE A 138 -7.30 -4.76 -14.29
C PHE A 138 -8.43 -3.76 -14.49
N ASP A 139 -8.86 -3.54 -15.74
CA ASP A 139 -9.95 -2.63 -16.05
C ASP A 139 -11.27 -3.10 -15.42
N HIS A 140 -11.58 -4.40 -15.54
CA HIS A 140 -12.80 -5.00 -14.99
C HIS A 140 -12.91 -4.86 -13.47
N TYR A 141 -11.82 -5.07 -12.73
CA TYR A 141 -11.89 -5.13 -11.26
C TYR A 141 -11.47 -3.85 -10.55
N ARG A 142 -10.73 -2.94 -11.20
CA ARG A 142 -10.25 -1.72 -10.55
C ARG A 142 -10.15 -0.48 -11.44
N GLY A 143 -10.28 -0.64 -12.74
CA GLY A 143 -10.27 0.43 -13.73
C GLY A 143 -11.66 0.98 -14.05
N SER A 144 -11.90 1.28 -15.32
CA SER A 144 -13.14 1.86 -15.81
C SER A 144 -14.35 0.92 -15.66
N GLY A 145 -14.13 -0.39 -15.71
CA GLY A 145 -15.18 -1.41 -15.52
C GLY A 145 -15.92 -1.32 -14.19
N VAL A 146 -15.29 -0.75 -13.16
CA VAL A 146 -15.91 -0.44 -11.86
C VAL A 146 -16.10 1.06 -11.63
N GLY A 147 -15.92 1.88 -12.65
CA GLY A 147 -15.92 3.35 -12.54
C GLY A 147 -14.78 3.85 -11.65
N GLY A 148 -13.68 3.13 -11.58
CA GLY A 148 -12.49 3.45 -10.79
C GLY A 148 -11.51 4.38 -11.54
N PRO A 149 -10.59 5.04 -10.82
CA PRO A 149 -9.66 6.00 -11.41
C PRO A 149 -8.36 5.37 -11.92
N HIS A 150 -8.18 4.06 -11.74
CA HIS A 150 -6.94 3.39 -12.07
C HIS A 150 -6.84 3.05 -13.55
N THR A 151 -5.64 3.15 -14.11
CA THR A 151 -5.34 2.73 -15.49
C THR A 151 -4.13 1.79 -15.50
N TRP A 152 -4.22 0.71 -16.27
CA TRP A 152 -3.14 -0.26 -16.45
C TRP A 152 -1.83 0.41 -16.83
N LYS A 153 -1.87 1.30 -17.83
CA LYS A 153 -0.69 2.01 -18.31
C LYS A 153 0.01 2.78 -17.19
N ARG A 154 -0.73 3.56 -16.38
CA ARG A 154 -0.12 4.36 -15.29
C ARG A 154 0.59 3.50 -14.25
N TYR A 155 0.07 2.29 -14.00
CA TYR A 155 0.67 1.37 -13.04
C TYR A 155 1.99 0.81 -13.55
N TRP A 156 2.08 0.44 -14.81
CA TRP A 156 3.31 -0.04 -15.43
C TRP A 156 4.34 1.08 -15.63
N ASP A 157 3.89 2.28 -16.05
CA ASP A 157 4.76 3.46 -16.12
C ASP A 157 5.39 3.74 -14.74
N CYS A 158 4.59 3.71 -13.67
CA CYS A 158 5.08 3.92 -12.31
C CYS A 158 6.03 2.83 -11.84
N LEU A 159 5.86 1.59 -12.28
CA LEU A 159 6.83 0.53 -12.00
C LEU A 159 8.17 0.83 -12.67
N GLY A 160 8.17 1.27 -13.94
CA GLY A 160 9.37 1.75 -14.63
C GLY A 160 10.06 2.89 -13.90
N GLU A 161 9.30 3.96 -13.56
CA GLU A 161 9.79 5.09 -12.77
C GLU A 161 10.36 4.64 -11.41
N SER A 162 9.73 3.64 -10.77
CA SER A 162 10.18 3.09 -9.49
C SER A 162 11.51 2.33 -9.62
N LEU A 163 11.71 1.60 -10.72
CA LEU A 163 12.98 0.92 -11.00
C LEU A 163 14.12 1.92 -11.21
N GLU A 164 13.86 3.04 -11.87
CA GLU A 164 14.84 4.11 -12.05
C GLU A 164 15.24 4.77 -10.71
N VAL A 165 14.26 5.00 -9.83
CA VAL A 165 14.50 5.69 -8.55
C VAL A 165 15.11 4.75 -7.50
N PHE A 166 14.57 3.54 -7.33
CA PHE A 166 14.94 2.62 -6.24
C PHE A 166 15.96 1.55 -6.65
N GLY A 167 16.05 1.24 -7.93
CA GLY A 167 16.89 0.16 -8.45
C GLY A 167 16.14 -1.17 -8.59
N ARG A 168 16.76 -2.08 -9.36
CA ARG A 168 16.13 -3.34 -9.81
C ARG A 168 15.64 -4.24 -8.68
N ASP A 169 16.41 -4.38 -7.60
CA ASP A 169 16.08 -5.29 -6.49
C ASP A 169 15.26 -4.62 -5.39
N MET A 170 15.00 -3.31 -5.53
CA MET A 170 14.30 -2.49 -4.55
C MET A 170 12.92 -2.03 -5.02
N ALA A 171 12.56 -2.27 -6.26
CA ALA A 171 11.24 -2.01 -6.81
C ALA A 171 10.62 -3.30 -7.35
N GLY A 172 9.31 -3.47 -7.20
CA GLY A 172 8.60 -4.66 -7.68
C GLY A 172 7.10 -4.45 -7.81
N ALA A 173 6.43 -5.42 -8.40
CA ALA A 173 4.99 -5.45 -8.56
C ALA A 173 4.35 -6.43 -7.57
N HIS A 174 3.17 -6.08 -7.06
CA HIS A 174 2.28 -6.99 -6.35
C HIS A 174 1.21 -7.50 -7.30
N PHE A 175 0.97 -8.81 -7.23
CA PHE A 175 -0.14 -9.47 -7.93
C PHE A 175 -0.96 -10.30 -6.96
N MET A 176 -2.26 -10.38 -7.21
CA MET A 176 -3.16 -11.34 -6.58
C MET A 176 -3.39 -12.49 -7.54
N VAL A 177 -3.27 -13.71 -7.05
CA VAL A 177 -3.46 -14.95 -7.81
C VAL A 177 -4.88 -15.47 -7.61
N GLY A 178 -5.51 -16.02 -8.65
CA GLY A 178 -6.87 -16.56 -8.61
C GLY A 178 -7.96 -15.54 -8.93
N MET A 179 -7.63 -14.47 -9.66
CA MET A 179 -8.59 -13.45 -10.08
C MET A 179 -9.07 -13.60 -11.52
N GLY A 180 -8.76 -14.75 -12.16
CA GLY A 180 -9.21 -15.07 -13.50
C GLY A 180 -8.10 -15.11 -14.57
N GLU A 181 -6.84 -15.20 -14.12
CA GLU A 181 -5.68 -15.47 -14.98
C GLU A 181 -5.62 -16.93 -15.43
#